data_39e34b0e0950b1d45d39ce5ebba39a58
#
_entry.id   39e34b0e0950b1d45d39ce5ebba39a58
#
_cell.length_a   1.000
_cell.length_b   1.000
_cell.length_c   1.000
_cell.angle_alpha   90.00
_cell.angle_beta   90.00
_cell.angle_gamma   90.00
#
_symmetry.space_group_name_H-M   'P 1'
#
loop_
_entity.id
_entity.type
_entity.pdbx_description
1 polymer ?
#
loop_
_entity_poly.entity_id
_entity_poly.type
_entity_poly.pdbx_seq_one_letter_code
_entity_poly.pdbx_strand_id
1 'polypeptide(L)'
;MQRVSVNKVNGHPQGYRWRVRYPEAGKRKQKFFMRKKDAEVWAEGKEDDLADLGKKHADITDSERRAIHAFRELMEELPDHMDEVSLEDVVKGYKESIQRSYEPLTVEVVADKLITQLRAEGKSKAHTNSLEYRLNPFKEEYGDWLAANASTEIIDDFLTHAEVSPQTKLHYRQALHQVFQHAIKLKAAPSNPVKDAMKPKVAKAEVGILTPAQLSKLLTHADDDTLPGLAISFFAGLRRSEIERLDWSEIDLDEGHIEVKSSKAKTAQRRLVPIPDNLKAWLLPHAQHEGSVVKSPAIWRGGIEDA
;
A
#
# COMPACT_ATOMS: atom_id res chain seq x y z
N MET A 1 -26.27 -13.06 -48.90
CA MET A 1 -26.96 -12.98 -47.61
C MET A 1 -27.72 -14.28 -47.35
N GLN A 2 -27.44 -15.01 -46.30
CA GLN A 2 -28.18 -16.22 -45.95
C GLN A 2 -29.47 -15.78 -45.22
N ARG A 3 -30.62 -15.92 -45.91
CA ARG A 3 -31.95 -15.53 -45.36
C ARG A 3 -32.52 -16.64 -44.46
N VAL A 4 -33.32 -16.25 -43.49
CA VAL A 4 -34.20 -17.17 -42.77
C VAL A 4 -35.26 -17.68 -43.72
N SER A 5 -35.60 -18.96 -43.69
CA SER A 5 -36.60 -19.54 -44.57
C SER A 5 -37.52 -20.51 -43.86
N VAL A 6 -38.84 -20.31 -44.06
CA VAL A 6 -39.90 -21.16 -43.53
C VAL A 6 -40.32 -22.18 -44.63
N ASN A 7 -40.25 -23.45 -44.31
CA ASN A 7 -40.60 -24.51 -45.24
C ASN A 7 -41.54 -25.54 -44.61
N LYS A 8 -42.47 -26.08 -45.39
CA LYS A 8 -43.32 -27.19 -44.97
C LYS A 8 -42.49 -28.49 -44.97
N VAL A 9 -42.70 -29.34 -44.00
CA VAL A 9 -42.02 -30.63 -43.86
C VAL A 9 -43.07 -31.73 -43.79
N ASN A 10 -42.91 -32.76 -44.62
CA ASN A 10 -43.78 -33.91 -44.59
C ASN A 10 -43.04 -35.11 -43.97
N GLY A 11 -43.78 -35.90 -43.15
CA GLY A 11 -43.21 -37.16 -42.61
C GLY A 11 -42.22 -37.02 -41.47
N HIS A 12 -42.24 -35.91 -40.70
CA HIS A 12 -41.35 -35.81 -39.54
C HIS A 12 -41.82 -36.76 -38.41
N PRO A 13 -40.95 -37.58 -37.82
CA PRO A 13 -41.31 -38.61 -36.82
C PRO A 13 -42.09 -38.06 -35.60
N GLN A 14 -41.83 -36.82 -35.20
CA GLN A 14 -42.51 -36.15 -34.07
C GLN A 14 -43.70 -35.30 -34.48
N GLY A 15 -44.22 -35.41 -35.71
CA GLY A 15 -45.40 -34.74 -36.20
C GLY A 15 -45.25 -33.25 -36.52
N TYR A 16 -44.06 -32.73 -36.57
CA TYR A 16 -43.79 -31.35 -37.01
C TYR A 16 -44.13 -31.16 -38.45
N ARG A 17 -44.76 -30.04 -38.78
CA ARG A 17 -45.22 -29.74 -40.15
C ARG A 17 -44.48 -28.57 -40.79
N TRP A 18 -43.71 -27.80 -40.02
CA TRP A 18 -43.00 -26.59 -40.47
C TRP A 18 -41.58 -26.58 -39.91
N ARG A 19 -40.64 -26.12 -40.74
CA ARG A 19 -39.22 -25.98 -40.40
C ARG A 19 -38.77 -24.59 -40.77
N VAL A 20 -38.11 -23.93 -39.87
CA VAL A 20 -37.36 -22.70 -40.08
C VAL A 20 -35.86 -23.03 -40.20
N ARG A 21 -35.25 -22.59 -41.27
CA ARG A 21 -33.78 -22.65 -41.42
C ARG A 21 -33.22 -21.26 -41.30
N TYR A 22 -32.17 -21.10 -40.47
CA TYR A 22 -31.56 -19.81 -40.15
C TYR A 22 -30.03 -19.96 -40.01
N PRO A 23 -29.27 -18.90 -40.30
CA PRO A 23 -27.85 -18.88 -40.04
C PRO A 23 -27.58 -18.59 -38.56
N GLU A 24 -26.62 -19.31 -37.95
CA GLU A 24 -26.15 -19.05 -36.59
C GLU A 24 -24.69 -19.52 -36.49
N ALA A 25 -23.77 -18.63 -36.06
CA ALA A 25 -22.34 -18.87 -35.90
C ALA A 25 -21.70 -19.50 -37.19
N GLY A 26 -22.01 -18.97 -38.36
CA GLY A 26 -21.47 -19.45 -39.64
C GLY A 26 -22.06 -20.79 -40.15
N LYS A 27 -22.93 -21.42 -39.37
CA LYS A 27 -23.59 -22.71 -39.74
C LYS A 27 -25.07 -22.51 -39.97
N ARG A 28 -25.67 -23.38 -40.79
CA ARG A 28 -27.13 -23.43 -40.98
C ARG A 28 -27.76 -24.32 -39.92
N LYS A 29 -28.56 -23.71 -39.01
CA LYS A 29 -29.41 -24.42 -38.05
C LYS A 29 -30.85 -24.50 -38.50
N GLN A 30 -31.62 -25.38 -37.87
CA GLN A 30 -33.03 -25.59 -38.18
C GLN A 30 -33.84 -25.79 -36.88
N LYS A 31 -35.08 -25.25 -36.92
CA LYS A 31 -36.03 -25.38 -35.80
C LYS A 31 -37.40 -25.80 -36.38
N PHE A 32 -38.07 -26.71 -35.71
CA PHE A 32 -39.32 -27.31 -36.19
C PHE A 32 -40.51 -26.84 -35.37
N PHE A 33 -41.67 -26.67 -36.05
CA PHE A 33 -42.90 -26.18 -35.49
C PHE A 33 -44.13 -27.01 -35.95
N MET A 34 -45.14 -27.12 -35.10
CA MET A 34 -46.40 -27.79 -35.44
C MET A 34 -47.31 -26.93 -36.31
N ARG A 35 -47.33 -25.59 -36.06
CA ARG A 35 -48.21 -24.64 -36.76
C ARG A 35 -47.40 -23.67 -37.61
N LYS A 36 -47.97 -23.29 -38.74
CA LYS A 36 -47.37 -22.33 -39.67
C LYS A 36 -47.11 -20.99 -39.03
N LYS A 37 -48.14 -20.47 -38.34
CA LYS A 37 -48.09 -19.16 -37.68
C LYS A 37 -46.95 -19.05 -36.66
N ASP A 38 -46.69 -20.10 -35.88
CA ASP A 38 -45.62 -20.11 -34.87
C ASP A 38 -44.26 -20.09 -35.55
N ALA A 39 -44.13 -20.79 -36.70
CA ALA A 39 -42.89 -20.79 -37.50
C ALA A 39 -42.63 -19.42 -38.14
N GLU A 40 -43.68 -18.75 -38.62
CA GLU A 40 -43.56 -17.42 -39.25
C GLU A 40 -43.20 -16.34 -38.23
N VAL A 41 -43.90 -16.30 -37.10
CA VAL A 41 -43.60 -15.34 -36.01
C VAL A 41 -42.16 -15.52 -35.50
N TRP A 42 -41.73 -16.79 -35.31
CA TRP A 42 -40.37 -17.04 -34.86
C TRP A 42 -39.31 -16.68 -35.96
N ALA A 43 -39.63 -16.89 -37.23
CA ALA A 43 -38.73 -16.53 -38.32
C ALA A 43 -38.57 -15.02 -38.48
N GLU A 44 -39.67 -14.26 -38.34
CA GLU A 44 -39.67 -12.78 -38.35
C GLU A 44 -38.82 -12.22 -37.21
N GLY A 45 -39.04 -12.66 -35.95
CA GLY A 45 -38.16 -12.26 -34.85
C GLY A 45 -36.69 -12.60 -35.02
N LYS A 46 -36.39 -13.75 -35.68
CA LYS A 46 -35.01 -14.13 -35.98
C LYS A 46 -34.39 -13.33 -37.13
N GLU A 47 -35.19 -12.87 -38.10
CA GLU A 47 -34.74 -11.94 -39.15
C GLU A 47 -34.44 -10.56 -38.57
N ASP A 48 -35.24 -10.07 -37.65
CA ASP A 48 -35.03 -8.80 -36.93
C ASP A 48 -33.73 -8.87 -36.09
N ASP A 49 -33.52 -9.96 -35.33
CA ASP A 49 -32.31 -10.20 -34.58
C ASP A 49 -31.07 -10.18 -35.48
N LEU A 50 -31.16 -10.85 -36.66
CA LEU A 50 -30.06 -10.91 -37.63
C LEU A 50 -29.81 -9.55 -38.30
N ALA A 51 -30.85 -8.78 -38.56
CA ALA A 51 -30.72 -7.42 -39.09
C ALA A 51 -30.09 -6.46 -38.11
N ASP A 52 -30.46 -6.55 -36.83
CA ASP A 52 -29.86 -5.77 -35.74
C ASP A 52 -28.41 -6.17 -35.47
N LEU A 53 -28.11 -7.48 -35.48
CA LEU A 53 -26.73 -7.97 -35.43
C LEU A 53 -25.90 -7.49 -36.63
N GLY A 54 -26.48 -7.50 -37.84
CA GLY A 54 -25.82 -7.00 -39.05
C GLY A 54 -25.48 -5.51 -38.97
N LYS A 55 -26.36 -4.67 -38.42
CA LYS A 55 -26.10 -3.25 -38.17
C LYS A 55 -24.98 -3.06 -37.11
N LYS A 56 -25.08 -3.76 -36.01
CA LYS A 56 -24.05 -3.74 -34.96
C LYS A 56 -22.68 -4.23 -35.44
N HIS A 57 -22.64 -5.22 -36.35
CA HIS A 57 -21.38 -5.65 -36.95
C HIS A 57 -20.75 -4.66 -37.93
N ALA A 58 -21.56 -3.79 -38.57
CA ALA A 58 -21.06 -2.73 -39.44
C ALA A 58 -20.39 -1.60 -38.65
N ASP A 59 -20.75 -1.43 -37.37
CA ASP A 59 -20.26 -0.36 -36.49
C ASP A 59 -19.03 -0.79 -35.67
N ILE A 60 -18.55 -2.04 -35.80
CA ILE A 60 -17.36 -2.52 -35.10
C ILE A 60 -16.11 -1.83 -35.63
N THR A 61 -15.44 -1.08 -34.78
CA THR A 61 -14.19 -0.38 -35.07
C THR A 61 -13.02 -1.35 -35.26
N ASP A 62 -11.96 -0.90 -35.94
CA ASP A 62 -10.74 -1.71 -36.08
C ASP A 62 -10.07 -2.04 -34.74
N SER A 63 -10.25 -1.21 -33.71
CA SER A 63 -9.78 -1.48 -32.36
C SER A 63 -10.52 -2.66 -31.74
N GLU A 64 -11.86 -2.69 -31.87
CA GLU A 64 -12.68 -3.80 -31.35
C GLU A 64 -12.40 -5.11 -32.08
N ARG A 65 -12.14 -5.06 -33.40
CA ARG A 65 -11.71 -6.25 -34.17
C ARG A 65 -10.40 -6.81 -33.66
N ARG A 66 -9.41 -5.94 -33.38
CA ARG A 66 -8.13 -6.37 -32.78
C ARG A 66 -8.31 -6.99 -31.39
N ALA A 67 -9.19 -6.43 -30.56
CA ALA A 67 -9.49 -6.99 -29.24
C ALA A 67 -10.13 -8.39 -29.34
N ILE A 68 -11.03 -8.62 -30.30
CA ILE A 68 -11.62 -9.95 -30.55
C ILE A 68 -10.56 -10.95 -31.02
N HIS A 69 -9.62 -10.53 -31.86
CA HIS A 69 -8.51 -11.38 -32.31
C HIS A 69 -7.59 -11.74 -31.12
N ALA A 70 -7.16 -10.75 -30.34
CA ALA A 70 -6.33 -10.97 -29.15
C ALA A 70 -7.00 -11.92 -28.14
N PHE A 71 -8.32 -11.78 -27.94
CA PHE A 71 -9.06 -12.72 -27.10
C PHE A 71 -9.02 -14.16 -27.64
N ARG A 72 -9.13 -14.35 -28.95
CA ARG A 72 -9.07 -15.70 -29.55
C ARG A 72 -7.68 -16.32 -29.42
N GLU A 73 -6.64 -15.53 -29.66
CA GLU A 73 -5.24 -15.95 -29.47
C GLU A 73 -5.00 -16.35 -27.99
N LEU A 74 -5.46 -15.54 -27.05
CA LEU A 74 -5.36 -15.86 -25.62
C LEU A 74 -6.08 -17.17 -25.28
N MET A 75 -7.25 -17.42 -25.84
CA MET A 75 -8.01 -18.66 -25.59
C MET A 75 -7.33 -19.90 -26.18
N GLU A 76 -6.55 -19.77 -27.25
CA GLU A 76 -5.73 -20.84 -27.80
C GLU A 76 -4.52 -21.19 -26.93
N GLU A 77 -4.03 -20.24 -26.14
CA GLU A 77 -2.89 -20.41 -25.21
C GLU A 77 -3.30 -20.93 -23.83
N LEU A 78 -4.61 -20.88 -23.50
CA LEU A 78 -5.09 -21.32 -22.19
C LEU A 78 -5.21 -22.86 -22.09
N PRO A 79 -5.02 -23.43 -20.90
CA PRO A 79 -5.22 -24.87 -20.69
C PRO A 79 -6.66 -25.30 -20.98
N ASP A 80 -6.84 -26.52 -21.51
CA ASP A 80 -8.13 -27.12 -21.96
C ASP A 80 -9.29 -27.00 -20.93
N HIS A 81 -9.00 -26.88 -19.64
CA HIS A 81 -10.03 -26.73 -18.61
C HIS A 81 -10.62 -25.30 -18.52
N MET A 82 -10.11 -24.35 -19.33
CA MET A 82 -10.61 -22.97 -19.43
C MET A 82 -11.35 -22.70 -20.74
N ASP A 83 -11.58 -23.72 -21.57
CA ASP A 83 -12.24 -23.60 -22.89
C ASP A 83 -13.70 -23.12 -22.83
N GLU A 84 -14.33 -23.08 -21.66
CA GLU A 84 -15.70 -22.62 -21.46
C GLU A 84 -15.85 -21.10 -21.25
N VAL A 85 -14.74 -20.35 -21.17
CA VAL A 85 -14.77 -18.90 -20.93
C VAL A 85 -15.15 -18.16 -22.21
N SER A 86 -16.30 -17.52 -22.24
CA SER A 86 -16.74 -16.67 -23.35
C SER A 86 -16.23 -15.23 -23.24
N LEU A 87 -16.17 -14.52 -24.38
CA LEU A 87 -15.90 -13.07 -24.36
C LEU A 87 -16.94 -12.31 -23.52
N GLU A 88 -18.20 -12.80 -23.47
CA GLU A 88 -19.26 -12.23 -22.64
C GLU A 88 -18.93 -12.38 -21.14
N ASP A 89 -18.36 -13.52 -20.73
CA ASP A 89 -17.93 -13.75 -19.34
C ASP A 89 -16.77 -12.83 -18.96
N VAL A 90 -15.82 -12.61 -19.86
CA VAL A 90 -14.71 -11.66 -19.65
C VAL A 90 -15.25 -10.24 -19.52
N VAL A 91 -16.14 -9.80 -20.42
CA VAL A 91 -16.75 -8.47 -20.34
C VAL A 91 -17.61 -8.32 -19.08
N LYS A 92 -18.33 -9.36 -18.68
CA LYS A 92 -19.13 -9.37 -17.44
C LYS A 92 -18.22 -9.31 -16.21
N GLY A 93 -17.17 -10.12 -16.16
CA GLY A 93 -16.18 -10.10 -15.10
C GLY A 93 -15.47 -8.75 -14.98
N TYR A 94 -15.12 -8.12 -16.11
CA TYR A 94 -14.56 -6.78 -16.15
C TYR A 94 -15.57 -5.71 -15.66
N LYS A 95 -16.83 -5.80 -16.11
CA LYS A 95 -17.91 -4.92 -15.63
C LYS A 95 -18.16 -5.09 -14.13
N GLU A 96 -18.16 -6.31 -13.62
CA GLU A 96 -18.26 -6.60 -12.18
C GLU A 96 -17.03 -6.09 -11.42
N SER A 97 -15.86 -6.15 -12.01
CA SER A 97 -14.62 -5.57 -11.49
C SER A 97 -14.69 -4.04 -11.41
N ILE A 98 -15.23 -3.39 -12.45
CA ILE A 98 -15.48 -1.94 -12.45
C ILE A 98 -16.61 -1.58 -11.48
N GLN A 99 -17.67 -2.40 -11.36
CA GLN A 99 -18.79 -2.19 -10.44
C GLN A 99 -18.44 -2.48 -8.98
N ARG A 100 -17.40 -3.19 -8.69
CA ARG A 100 -16.70 -3.11 -7.41
C ARG A 100 -15.96 -1.77 -7.39
N SER A 101 -16.74 -0.67 -7.44
CA SER A 101 -16.24 0.68 -7.61
C SER A 101 -15.24 1.01 -6.51
N TYR A 102 -13.97 0.82 -6.83
CA TYR A 102 -12.91 1.44 -6.07
C TYR A 102 -12.95 2.94 -6.35
N GLU A 103 -12.86 3.72 -5.29
CA GLU A 103 -12.65 5.15 -5.45
C GLU A 103 -11.39 5.36 -6.29
N PRO A 104 -11.44 6.13 -7.39
CA PRO A 104 -10.30 6.31 -8.29
C PRO A 104 -9.25 7.25 -7.67
N LEU A 105 -8.74 6.86 -6.51
CA LEU A 105 -7.71 7.61 -5.80
C LEU A 105 -6.32 7.15 -6.25
N THR A 106 -5.45 8.12 -6.51
CA THR A 106 -4.05 7.86 -6.78
C THR A 106 -3.30 7.50 -5.49
N VAL A 107 -2.14 6.89 -5.63
CA VAL A 107 -1.25 6.55 -4.50
C VAL A 107 -0.90 7.80 -3.70
N GLU A 108 -0.60 8.91 -4.37
CA GLU A 108 -0.30 10.18 -3.71
C GLU A 108 -1.48 10.68 -2.87
N VAL A 109 -2.69 10.72 -3.43
CA VAL A 109 -3.89 11.15 -2.70
C VAL A 109 -4.17 10.26 -1.50
N VAL A 110 -3.98 8.95 -1.62
CA VAL A 110 -4.14 8.01 -0.50
C VAL A 110 -3.10 8.27 0.59
N ALA A 111 -1.83 8.49 0.21
CA ALA A 111 -0.77 8.79 1.16
C ALA A 111 -1.03 10.10 1.91
N ASP A 112 -1.45 11.15 1.22
CA ASP A 112 -1.76 12.46 1.82
C ASP A 112 -2.97 12.40 2.76
N LYS A 113 -4.00 11.63 2.39
CA LYS A 113 -5.15 11.36 3.27
C LYS A 113 -4.71 10.59 4.54
N LEU A 114 -3.82 9.61 4.42
CA LEU A 114 -3.26 8.89 5.56
C LEU A 114 -2.50 9.85 6.50
N ILE A 115 -1.61 10.68 5.96
CA ILE A 115 -0.84 11.66 6.75
C ILE A 115 -1.78 12.64 7.46
N THR A 116 -2.79 13.14 6.75
CA THR A 116 -3.80 14.05 7.31
C THR A 116 -4.58 13.40 8.45
N GLN A 117 -5.01 12.14 8.27
CA GLN A 117 -5.69 11.40 9.32
C GLN A 117 -4.80 11.21 10.55
N LEU A 118 -3.54 10.79 10.36
CA LEU A 118 -2.60 10.59 11.48
C LEU A 118 -2.33 11.88 12.25
N ARG A 119 -2.27 13.03 11.57
CA ARG A 119 -2.16 14.34 12.20
C ARG A 119 -3.41 14.68 13.03
N ALA A 120 -4.60 14.40 12.49
CA ALA A 120 -5.88 14.59 13.19
C ALA A 120 -6.02 13.65 14.41
N GLU A 121 -5.47 12.44 14.34
CA GLU A 121 -5.39 11.50 15.47
C GLU A 121 -4.37 11.89 16.54
N GLY A 122 -3.69 13.02 16.40
CA GLY A 122 -2.70 13.51 17.38
C GLY A 122 -1.35 12.79 17.34
N LYS A 123 -1.02 12.09 16.25
CA LYS A 123 0.34 11.53 16.07
C LYS A 123 1.37 12.64 16.02
N SER A 124 2.55 12.39 16.58
CA SER A 124 3.61 13.41 16.65
C SER A 124 4.06 13.86 15.23
N LYS A 125 4.43 15.13 15.10
CA LYS A 125 5.00 15.68 13.84
C LYS A 125 6.19 14.87 13.36
N ALA A 126 7.06 14.41 14.26
CA ALA A 126 8.21 13.57 13.91
C ALA A 126 7.78 12.26 13.26
N HIS A 127 6.70 11.62 13.73
CA HIS A 127 6.16 10.40 13.15
C HIS A 127 5.61 10.64 11.75
N THR A 128 4.76 11.64 11.57
CA THR A 128 4.13 11.94 10.27
C THR A 128 5.15 12.42 9.25
N ASN A 129 6.11 13.25 9.62
CA ASN A 129 7.19 13.69 8.73
C ASN A 129 8.11 12.51 8.33
N SER A 130 8.41 11.61 9.26
CA SER A 130 9.21 10.40 8.97
C SER A 130 8.47 9.45 8.02
N LEU A 131 7.15 9.33 8.15
CA LEU A 131 6.35 8.53 7.24
C LEU A 131 6.31 9.17 5.83
N GLU A 132 6.07 10.47 5.76
CA GLU A 132 6.05 11.25 4.52
C GLU A 132 7.39 11.13 3.78
N TYR A 133 8.51 11.35 4.47
CA TYR A 133 9.86 11.19 3.91
C TYR A 133 10.10 9.79 3.31
N ARG A 134 9.61 8.74 3.98
CA ARG A 134 9.74 7.36 3.50
C ARG A 134 8.84 7.04 2.30
N LEU A 135 7.76 7.78 2.13
CA LEU A 135 6.82 7.59 1.02
C LEU A 135 7.23 8.38 -0.23
N ASN A 136 7.98 9.47 -0.06
CA ASN A 136 8.35 10.36 -1.17
C ASN A 136 8.99 9.63 -2.35
N PRO A 137 9.99 8.74 -2.20
CA PRO A 137 10.59 8.07 -3.35
C PRO A 137 9.59 7.25 -4.17
N PHE A 138 8.65 6.59 -3.51
CA PHE A 138 7.61 5.84 -4.20
C PHE A 138 6.55 6.77 -4.82
N LYS A 139 6.23 7.88 -4.17
CA LYS A 139 5.30 8.89 -4.73
C LYS A 139 5.88 9.56 -5.97
N GLU A 140 7.18 9.84 -6.01
CA GLU A 140 7.86 10.43 -7.17
C GLU A 140 7.74 9.53 -8.40
N GLU A 141 7.76 8.22 -8.24
CA GLU A 141 7.73 7.27 -9.35
C GLU A 141 6.30 6.79 -9.68
N TYR A 142 5.48 6.52 -8.66
CA TYR A 142 4.15 5.88 -8.82
C TYR A 142 3.01 6.72 -8.23
N GLY A 143 3.24 7.97 -7.85
CA GLY A 143 2.26 8.81 -7.16
C GLY A 143 0.96 9.01 -7.93
N ASP A 144 1.05 9.19 -9.24
CA ASP A 144 -0.09 9.41 -10.14
C ASP A 144 -0.86 8.14 -10.49
N TRP A 145 -0.34 6.97 -10.13
CA TRP A 145 -1.01 5.70 -10.41
C TRP A 145 -2.22 5.50 -9.51
N LEU A 146 -3.28 4.91 -10.06
CA LEU A 146 -4.42 4.49 -9.24
C LEU A 146 -3.97 3.44 -8.22
N ALA A 147 -4.32 3.63 -6.96
CA ALA A 147 -3.97 2.70 -5.89
C ALA A 147 -4.52 1.28 -6.13
N ALA A 148 -5.63 1.17 -6.87
CA ALA A 148 -6.20 -0.12 -7.28
C ALA A 148 -5.31 -0.91 -8.24
N ASN A 149 -4.43 -0.24 -8.99
CA ASN A 149 -3.56 -0.84 -10.01
C ASN A 149 -2.18 -1.24 -9.46
N ALA A 150 -1.88 -0.93 -8.19
CA ALA A 150 -0.63 -1.31 -7.58
C ALA A 150 -0.57 -2.82 -7.35
N SER A 151 0.41 -3.47 -7.95
CA SER A 151 0.66 -4.90 -7.81
C SER A 151 1.86 -5.21 -6.90
N THR A 152 2.00 -6.46 -6.49
CA THR A 152 3.15 -6.93 -5.72
C THR A 152 4.47 -6.74 -6.49
N GLU A 153 4.46 -6.96 -7.81
CA GLU A 153 5.61 -6.83 -8.68
C GLU A 153 6.15 -5.39 -8.69
N ILE A 154 5.27 -4.38 -8.70
CA ILE A 154 5.66 -2.97 -8.62
C ILE A 154 6.34 -2.65 -7.29
N ILE A 155 5.83 -3.20 -6.19
CA ILE A 155 6.45 -3.03 -4.87
C ILE A 155 7.83 -3.68 -4.81
N ASP A 156 7.95 -4.89 -5.36
CA ASP A 156 9.21 -5.63 -5.41
C ASP A 156 10.24 -4.94 -6.30
N ASP A 157 9.82 -4.44 -7.44
CA ASP A 157 10.66 -3.69 -8.36
C ASP A 157 11.21 -2.42 -7.70
N PHE A 158 10.34 -1.60 -7.11
CA PHE A 158 10.75 -0.42 -6.35
C PHE A 158 11.75 -0.77 -5.23
N LEU A 159 11.45 -1.78 -4.40
CA LEU A 159 12.33 -2.17 -3.30
C LEU A 159 13.66 -2.74 -3.79
N THR A 160 13.68 -3.39 -4.95
CA THR A 160 14.90 -3.96 -5.55
C THR A 160 15.82 -2.86 -6.04
N HIS A 161 15.28 -1.89 -6.80
CA HIS A 161 16.05 -0.82 -7.43
C HIS A 161 16.38 0.36 -6.51
N ALA A 162 15.73 0.48 -5.36
CA ALA A 162 16.08 1.53 -4.40
C ALA A 162 17.55 1.39 -3.93
N GLU A 163 18.38 2.39 -4.23
CA GLU A 163 19.81 2.42 -3.85
C GLU A 163 19.99 2.87 -2.39
N VAL A 164 19.42 2.13 -1.46
CA VAL A 164 19.46 2.41 -0.01
C VAL A 164 19.75 1.14 0.80
N SER A 165 20.09 1.33 2.08
CA SER A 165 20.37 0.20 2.98
C SER A 165 19.17 -0.75 3.11
N PRO A 166 19.38 -2.05 3.38
CA PRO A 166 18.30 -3.00 3.63
C PRO A 166 17.35 -2.57 4.75
N GLN A 167 17.84 -1.87 5.76
CA GLN A 167 17.04 -1.31 6.84
C GLN A 167 16.11 -0.21 6.31
N THR A 168 16.59 0.66 5.43
CA THR A 168 15.78 1.72 4.80
C THR A 168 14.73 1.11 3.88
N LYS A 169 15.08 0.10 3.07
CA LYS A 169 14.12 -0.65 2.26
C LYS A 169 12.99 -1.26 3.12
N LEU A 170 13.35 -1.81 4.28
CA LEU A 170 12.35 -2.33 5.22
C LEU A 170 11.42 -1.22 5.74
N HIS A 171 11.95 -0.02 6.00
CA HIS A 171 11.14 1.13 6.39
C HIS A 171 10.22 1.60 5.25
N TYR A 172 10.69 1.61 4.00
CA TYR A 172 9.86 1.91 2.84
C TYR A 172 8.70 0.91 2.73
N ARG A 173 9.01 -0.39 2.80
CA ARG A 173 8.00 -1.45 2.80
C ARG A 173 6.94 -1.24 3.90
N GLN A 174 7.36 -0.89 5.12
CA GLN A 174 6.45 -0.62 6.24
C GLN A 174 5.56 0.61 5.97
N ALA A 175 6.11 1.66 5.38
CA ALA A 175 5.38 2.86 5.01
C ALA A 175 4.33 2.57 3.92
N LEU A 176 4.73 1.88 2.86
CA LEU A 176 3.85 1.45 1.78
C LEU A 176 2.73 0.53 2.28
N HIS A 177 3.04 -0.39 3.19
CA HIS A 177 2.02 -1.24 3.82
C HIS A 177 0.92 -0.42 4.50
N GLN A 178 1.28 0.67 5.18
CA GLN A 178 0.30 1.56 5.83
C GLN A 178 -0.56 2.30 4.79
N VAL A 179 0.04 2.79 3.69
CA VAL A 179 -0.69 3.47 2.61
C VAL A 179 -1.72 2.52 1.97
N PHE A 180 -1.31 1.33 1.56
CA PHE A 180 -2.24 0.38 0.92
C PHE A 180 -3.26 -0.21 1.89
N GLN A 181 -2.92 -0.30 3.18
CA GLN A 181 -3.93 -0.62 4.20
C GLN A 181 -4.97 0.50 4.35
N HIS A 182 -4.56 1.75 4.19
CA HIS A 182 -5.45 2.90 4.17
C HIS A 182 -6.26 2.97 2.86
N ALA A 183 -5.66 2.63 1.72
CA ALA A 183 -6.35 2.52 0.43
C ALA A 183 -7.54 1.55 0.49
N ILE A 184 -7.38 0.40 1.16
CA ILE A 184 -8.48 -0.55 1.36
C ILE A 184 -9.61 0.07 2.19
N LYS A 185 -9.28 0.80 3.28
CA LYS A 185 -10.29 1.49 4.10
C LYS A 185 -11.07 2.55 3.31
N LEU A 186 -10.39 3.23 2.40
CA LEU A 186 -10.98 4.22 1.49
C LEU A 186 -11.70 3.58 0.29
N LYS A 187 -11.72 2.26 0.18
CA LYS A 187 -12.20 1.52 -1.00
C LYS A 187 -11.47 1.92 -2.30
N ALA A 188 -10.22 2.36 -2.20
CA ALA A 188 -9.37 2.75 -3.32
C ALA A 188 -8.49 1.60 -3.83
N ALA A 189 -8.40 0.49 -3.12
CA ALA A 189 -7.67 -0.71 -3.55
C ALA A 189 -8.37 -1.99 -3.07
N PRO A 190 -8.31 -3.09 -3.86
CA PRO A 190 -8.92 -4.38 -3.50
C PRO A 190 -8.17 -5.10 -2.38
N SER A 191 -6.87 -4.96 -2.36
CA SER A 191 -5.97 -5.65 -1.44
C SER A 191 -4.72 -4.81 -1.18
N ASN A 192 -3.90 -5.28 -0.26
CA ASN A 192 -2.62 -4.62 0.04
C ASN A 192 -1.48 -5.41 -0.65
N PRO A 193 -0.91 -4.90 -1.77
CA PRO A 193 0.12 -5.61 -2.54
C PRO A 193 1.42 -5.84 -1.75
N VAL A 194 1.64 -5.06 -0.70
CA VAL A 194 2.85 -5.16 0.13
C VAL A 194 2.85 -6.40 1.02
N LYS A 195 1.71 -7.07 1.22
CA LYS A 195 1.64 -8.28 2.06
C LYS A 195 2.54 -9.38 1.51
N ASP A 196 2.42 -9.62 0.22
CA ASP A 196 3.11 -10.71 -0.48
C ASP A 196 4.45 -10.26 -1.08
N ALA A 197 4.76 -8.96 -1.02
CA ALA A 197 6.00 -8.38 -1.51
C ALA A 197 7.22 -8.83 -0.67
N MET A 198 8.37 -8.87 -1.34
CA MET A 198 9.67 -9.22 -0.77
C MET A 198 9.94 -8.45 0.53
N LYS A 199 10.38 -9.20 1.55
CA LYS A 199 10.82 -8.61 2.80
C LYS A 199 12.34 -8.49 2.82
N PRO A 200 12.91 -7.26 2.79
CA PRO A 200 14.34 -7.06 2.84
C PRO A 200 14.97 -7.73 4.08
N LYS A 201 16.03 -8.49 3.86
CA LYS A 201 16.79 -9.12 4.97
C LYS A 201 17.75 -8.09 5.54
N VAL A 202 17.58 -7.77 6.81
CA VAL A 202 18.46 -6.88 7.55
C VAL A 202 19.40 -7.75 8.39
N ALA A 203 20.71 -7.65 8.12
CA ALA A 203 21.70 -8.27 8.96
C ALA A 203 21.70 -7.62 10.35
N LYS A 204 21.80 -8.41 11.40
CA LYS A 204 22.01 -7.88 12.74
C LYS A 204 23.47 -7.37 12.80
N ALA A 205 23.61 -6.05 12.90
CA ALA A 205 24.91 -5.47 13.20
C ALA A 205 25.22 -5.68 14.68
N GLU A 206 26.49 -5.93 15.01
CA GLU A 206 26.95 -5.87 16.39
C GLU A 206 26.85 -4.44 16.89
N VAL A 207 26.27 -4.27 18.06
CA VAL A 207 26.19 -2.96 18.70
C VAL A 207 27.53 -2.66 19.35
N GLY A 208 28.20 -1.60 18.91
CA GLY A 208 29.42 -1.12 19.56
C GLY A 208 29.11 -0.66 21.00
N ILE A 209 29.93 -1.11 21.94
CA ILE A 209 29.84 -0.73 23.35
C ILE A 209 31.14 -0.02 23.73
N LEU A 210 31.00 1.18 24.32
CA LEU A 210 32.15 1.89 24.84
C LEU A 210 32.72 1.15 26.06
N THR A 211 34.01 1.00 26.10
CA THR A 211 34.70 0.53 27.31
C THR A 211 34.68 1.61 28.40
N PRO A 212 34.82 1.27 29.69
CA PRO A 212 34.88 2.27 30.76
C PRO A 212 35.97 3.34 30.54
N ALA A 213 37.11 2.96 29.97
CA ALA A 213 38.19 3.90 29.65
C ALA A 213 37.81 4.88 28.53
N GLN A 214 37.13 4.40 27.49
CA GLN A 214 36.61 5.26 26.41
C GLN A 214 35.54 6.20 26.91
N LEU A 215 34.62 5.71 27.76
CA LEU A 215 33.60 6.53 28.38
C LEU A 215 34.20 7.63 29.28
N SER A 216 35.14 7.26 30.13
CA SER A 216 35.85 8.24 30.98
C SER A 216 36.55 9.30 30.14
N LYS A 217 37.25 8.90 29.07
CA LYS A 217 37.90 9.82 28.15
C LYS A 217 36.88 10.77 27.49
N LEU A 218 35.73 10.25 27.02
CA LEU A 218 34.66 11.04 26.42
C LEU A 218 34.14 12.10 27.39
N LEU A 219 33.77 11.70 28.60
CA LEU A 219 33.23 12.61 29.61
C LEU A 219 34.25 13.67 30.06
N THR A 220 35.56 13.33 30.16
CA THR A 220 36.60 14.29 30.52
C THR A 220 36.88 15.34 29.44
N HIS A 221 36.56 15.05 28.17
CA HIS A 221 36.75 15.97 27.05
C HIS A 221 35.50 16.69 26.64
N ALA A 222 34.33 16.32 27.17
CA ALA A 222 33.09 17.00 26.92
C ALA A 222 33.09 18.42 27.51
N ASP A 223 32.48 19.36 26.79
CA ASP A 223 32.27 20.71 27.31
C ASP A 223 31.19 20.73 28.41
N ASP A 224 31.20 21.81 29.22
CA ASP A 224 30.29 21.97 30.35
C ASP A 224 28.81 21.99 29.96
N ASP A 225 28.49 22.30 28.69
CA ASP A 225 27.10 22.39 28.19
C ASP A 225 26.55 21.04 27.76
N THR A 226 27.44 20.11 27.39
CA THR A 226 27.05 18.75 26.90
C THR A 226 27.30 17.66 27.94
N LEU A 227 28.28 17.84 28.82
CA LEU A 227 28.70 16.85 29.82
C LEU A 227 27.56 16.31 30.68
N PRO A 228 26.68 17.16 31.31
CA PRO A 228 25.60 16.63 32.14
C PRO A 228 24.64 15.72 31.36
N GLY A 229 24.30 16.09 30.13
CA GLY A 229 23.46 15.27 29.24
C GLY A 229 24.10 13.92 28.87
N LEU A 230 25.40 13.93 28.57
CA LEU A 230 26.16 12.69 28.29
C LEU A 230 26.21 11.78 29.51
N ALA A 231 26.55 12.32 30.68
CA ALA A 231 26.58 11.55 31.94
C ALA A 231 25.21 10.91 32.25
N ILE A 232 24.13 11.68 32.15
CA ILE A 232 22.76 11.17 32.32
C ILE A 232 22.42 10.09 31.29
N SER A 233 22.82 10.27 30.00
CA SER A 233 22.61 9.27 28.97
C SER A 233 23.27 7.93 29.30
N PHE A 234 24.51 7.96 29.74
CA PHE A 234 25.29 6.75 29.99
C PHE A 234 24.96 6.08 31.33
N PHE A 235 24.76 6.83 32.39
CA PHE A 235 24.59 6.28 33.75
C PHE A 235 23.14 6.09 34.17
N ALA A 236 22.22 6.92 33.64
CA ALA A 236 20.80 6.81 33.92
C ALA A 236 19.94 6.26 32.78
N GLY A 237 20.51 6.13 31.58
CA GLY A 237 19.84 5.52 30.43
C GLY A 237 18.61 6.28 29.92
N LEU A 238 18.55 7.61 30.12
CA LEU A 238 17.51 8.42 29.57
C LEU A 238 17.64 8.50 28.04
N ARG A 239 16.48 8.57 27.36
CA ARG A 239 16.49 8.73 25.90
C ARG A 239 16.95 10.13 25.51
N ARG A 240 17.64 10.27 24.38
CA ARG A 240 18.08 11.56 23.84
C ARG A 240 16.99 12.62 23.90
N SER A 241 15.80 12.32 23.43
CA SER A 241 14.67 13.28 23.43
C SER A 241 14.11 13.62 24.81
N GLU A 242 14.37 12.82 25.83
CA GLU A 242 14.04 13.11 27.23
C GLU A 242 15.08 14.05 27.80
N ILE A 243 16.37 13.81 27.55
CA ILE A 243 17.49 14.67 27.99
C ILE A 243 17.38 16.06 27.35
N GLU A 244 17.09 16.15 26.03
CA GLU A 244 16.89 17.43 25.32
C GLU A 244 15.83 18.33 25.94
N ARG A 245 14.90 17.76 26.72
CA ARG A 245 13.79 18.47 27.35
C ARG A 245 13.87 18.46 28.87
N LEU A 246 14.96 17.89 29.41
CA LEU A 246 15.15 17.78 30.85
C LEU A 246 15.50 19.15 31.44
N ASP A 247 14.89 19.48 32.56
CA ASP A 247 15.16 20.68 33.35
C ASP A 247 15.87 20.29 34.63
N TRP A 248 16.77 21.13 35.12
CA TRP A 248 17.47 20.89 36.36
C TRP A 248 16.53 20.75 37.55
N SER A 249 15.39 21.44 37.59
CA SER A 249 14.35 21.28 38.60
C SER A 249 13.72 19.88 38.67
N GLU A 250 14.00 19.02 37.68
CA GLU A 250 13.55 17.62 37.63
C GLU A 250 14.62 16.64 38.14
N ILE A 251 15.78 17.15 38.56
CA ILE A 251 16.92 16.36 39.07
C ILE A 251 17.06 16.64 40.55
N ASP A 252 16.69 15.65 41.35
CA ASP A 252 16.89 15.72 42.80
C ASP A 252 18.16 14.95 43.17
N LEU A 253 19.24 15.72 43.42
CA LEU A 253 20.53 15.13 43.79
C LEU A 253 20.55 14.68 45.27
N ASP A 254 19.68 15.21 46.14
CA ASP A 254 19.62 14.86 47.56
C ASP A 254 18.84 13.53 47.71
N GLU A 255 17.65 13.42 47.12
CA GLU A 255 16.86 12.19 47.08
C GLU A 255 17.38 11.17 46.07
N GLY A 256 18.32 11.55 45.19
CA GLY A 256 19.00 10.66 44.26
C GLY A 256 18.14 10.16 43.12
N HIS A 257 17.29 11.00 42.52
CA HIS A 257 16.47 10.60 41.37
C HIS A 257 16.28 11.72 40.35
N ILE A 258 15.99 11.29 39.09
CA ILE A 258 15.56 12.16 37.99
C ILE A 258 14.09 11.87 37.71
N GLU A 259 13.24 12.89 37.72
CA GLU A 259 11.85 12.78 37.33
C GLU A 259 11.69 12.95 35.82
N VAL A 260 11.26 11.91 35.12
CA VAL A 260 10.86 12.01 33.72
C VAL A 260 9.34 12.17 33.64
N LYS A 261 8.88 13.40 33.40
CA LYS A 261 7.45 13.73 33.31
C LYS A 261 6.78 13.05 32.10
N SER A 262 5.51 12.72 32.21
CA SER A 262 4.73 12.07 31.16
C SER A 262 4.71 12.85 29.83
N SER A 263 4.68 14.19 29.89
CA SER A 263 4.74 15.08 28.71
C SER A 263 6.06 15.00 27.93
N LYS A 264 7.14 14.54 28.59
CA LYS A 264 8.48 14.40 28.02
C LYS A 264 8.81 12.95 27.63
N ALA A 265 8.09 11.97 28.19
CA ALA A 265 8.32 10.56 27.97
C ALA A 265 7.73 10.09 26.63
N LYS A 266 8.47 9.25 25.87
CA LYS A 266 7.98 8.66 24.60
C LYS A 266 6.69 7.84 24.78
N THR A 267 6.50 7.24 25.95
CA THR A 267 5.35 6.38 26.30
C THR A 267 4.29 7.10 27.11
N ALA A 268 4.43 8.44 27.32
CA ALA A 268 3.53 9.26 28.13
C ALA A 268 3.33 8.74 29.57
N GLN A 269 4.34 8.06 30.15
CA GLN A 269 4.32 7.59 31.54
C GLN A 269 5.38 8.32 32.34
N ARG A 270 4.97 8.88 33.52
CA ARG A 270 5.88 9.46 34.51
C ARG A 270 6.71 8.33 35.13
N ARG A 271 8.03 8.57 35.31
CA ARG A 271 8.90 7.65 36.03
C ARG A 271 10.00 8.40 36.79
N LEU A 272 10.43 7.83 37.88
CA LEU A 272 11.64 8.23 38.57
C LEU A 272 12.78 7.33 38.19
N VAL A 273 13.92 7.90 37.87
CA VAL A 273 15.14 7.18 37.46
C VAL A 273 16.19 7.44 38.55
N PRO A 274 16.75 6.40 39.18
CA PRO A 274 17.72 6.59 40.23
C PRO A 274 19.03 7.19 39.69
N ILE A 275 19.66 8.01 40.50
CA ILE A 275 20.97 8.62 40.25
C ILE A 275 22.03 7.81 41.02
N PRO A 276 22.83 6.98 40.35
CA PRO A 276 23.93 6.27 40.99
C PRO A 276 25.06 7.25 41.38
N ASP A 277 25.89 6.84 42.35
CA ASP A 277 26.92 7.70 42.94
C ASP A 277 27.91 8.29 41.90
N ASN A 278 28.26 7.52 40.90
CA ASN A 278 29.11 8.00 39.81
C ASN A 278 28.42 9.09 38.98
N LEU A 279 27.13 8.97 38.70
CA LEU A 279 26.38 10.03 38.02
C LEU A 279 26.28 11.28 38.87
N LYS A 280 25.97 11.11 40.17
CA LYS A 280 25.93 12.21 41.13
C LYS A 280 27.24 12.99 41.14
N ALA A 281 28.38 12.30 41.16
CA ALA A 281 29.71 12.94 41.14
C ALA A 281 29.94 13.79 39.88
N TRP A 282 29.45 13.33 38.69
CA TRP A 282 29.55 14.09 37.45
C TRP A 282 28.59 15.27 37.37
N LEU A 283 27.42 15.21 38.02
CA LEU A 283 26.41 16.28 37.95
C LEU A 283 26.65 17.39 38.97
N LEU A 284 27.18 17.07 40.14
CA LEU A 284 27.37 18.04 41.25
C LEU A 284 28.09 19.33 40.83
N PRO A 285 29.19 19.31 40.05
CA PRO A 285 29.88 20.54 39.62
C PRO A 285 29.05 21.45 38.71
N HIS A 286 28.05 20.88 38.03
CA HIS A 286 27.21 21.58 37.04
C HIS A 286 25.79 21.83 37.51
N ALA A 287 25.45 21.41 38.76
CA ALA A 287 24.11 21.48 39.29
C ALA A 287 23.55 22.91 39.31
N GLN A 288 22.33 23.08 38.84
CA GLN A 288 21.59 24.33 38.83
C GLN A 288 20.23 24.11 39.49
N HIS A 289 19.59 25.16 39.95
CA HIS A 289 18.28 25.09 40.59
C HIS A 289 17.16 24.83 39.54
N GLU A 290 17.30 25.45 38.37
CA GLU A 290 16.36 25.38 37.25
C GLU A 290 17.06 25.63 35.93
N GLY A 291 16.39 25.34 34.79
CA GLY A 291 16.90 25.56 33.45
C GLY A 291 17.23 24.28 32.73
N SER A 292 17.45 24.38 31.43
CA SER A 292 17.72 23.22 30.57
C SER A 292 19.04 22.54 30.92
N VAL A 293 19.04 21.24 31.11
CA VAL A 293 20.27 20.43 31.35
C VAL A 293 21.20 20.46 30.12
N VAL A 294 20.65 20.55 28.93
CA VAL A 294 21.39 20.70 27.67
C VAL A 294 21.08 22.08 27.10
N LYS A 295 22.04 22.99 27.10
CA LYS A 295 21.83 24.38 26.71
C LYS A 295 21.52 24.56 25.23
N SER A 296 22.10 23.72 24.38
CA SER A 296 21.85 23.75 22.95
C SER A 296 21.51 22.35 22.37
N PRO A 297 20.23 22.05 22.15
CA PRO A 297 19.81 20.79 21.53
C PRO A 297 20.43 20.53 20.14
N ALA A 298 20.79 21.57 19.40
CA ALA A 298 21.43 21.44 18.10
C ALA A 298 22.88 20.96 18.23
N ILE A 299 23.65 21.57 19.17
CA ILE A 299 25.05 21.16 19.46
C ILE A 299 25.04 19.74 20.05
N TRP A 300 24.11 19.45 20.97
CA TRP A 300 23.92 18.12 21.55
C TRP A 300 23.69 17.03 20.47
N ARG A 301 22.94 17.34 19.41
CA ARG A 301 22.72 16.42 18.29
C ARG A 301 23.96 16.22 17.46
N GLY A 302 24.66 17.30 17.08
CA GLY A 302 25.90 17.26 16.29
C GLY A 302 27.04 16.59 17.04
N GLY A 303 27.24 16.92 18.32
CA GLY A 303 28.33 16.35 19.12
C GLY A 303 28.23 14.83 19.40
N ILE A 304 27.06 14.21 19.18
CA ILE A 304 26.89 12.75 19.27
C ILE A 304 27.13 12.08 17.92
N GLU A 305 26.90 12.78 16.79
CA GLU A 305 27.08 12.24 15.44
C GLU A 305 28.55 12.27 15.01
N ASP A 306 29.36 13.18 15.59
CA ASP A 306 30.80 13.37 15.27
C ASP A 306 31.74 12.69 16.28
N ALA A 307 31.23 12.07 17.35
CA ALA A 307 32.00 11.40 18.41
C ALA A 307 32.03 9.87 18.21
#